data_813662db173e63107b995b3a24357fb2
#
_entry.id   813662db173e63107b995b3a24357fb2
#
_cell.length_a   1.000
_cell.length_b   1.000
_cell.length_c   1.000
_cell.angle_alpha   90.00
_cell.angle_beta   90.00
_cell.angle_gamma   90.00
#
_symmetry.space_group_name_H-M   'P 1'
#
loop_
_entity.id
_entity.type
_entity.pdbx_description
1 polymer ?
#
loop_
_entity_poly.entity_id
_entity_poly.type
_entity_poly.pdbx_seq_one_letter_code
_entity_poly.pdbx_strand_id
1 'polypeptide(L)'
;KDGVVVAKSEGAAVVTATLKNGSYIAFAVTVKPVTMTAEKTSFDVDLKDDKDHTYDLSTMLTLANAPAGSTIKYSDFDEKILTVSDKGVVTFKGGTGVTYVRAECNGAYVIFAFHVVNTTAPDPVKVEYADLAVKSISILEGQAYETNLANYVKVTGGKAEDANNSDVMWSVDDASVATVTNGVVTGVSAGNAVVTAYTADGYHVTFTVTVKKKVELTASKTEFDIDLKEQKSVDLDAYLKLANADNATTLASVACTSSSTDIATVADRKVSFAKTGTVYVKAALNDQVVTFTFHVVDT
;
A
#
# COMPACT_ATOMS: atom_id res chain seq x y z
N LYS A 1 -1.46 29.43 -23.06
CA LYS A 1 -1.76 30.77 -23.54
C LYS A 1 -0.63 31.66 -23.08
N ASP A 2 -0.12 32.52 -23.94
CA ASP A 2 0.94 33.52 -23.66
C ASP A 2 2.29 32.91 -23.18
N GLY A 3 2.62 31.69 -23.63
CA GLY A 3 3.88 31.01 -23.28
C GLY A 3 3.94 30.45 -21.86
N VAL A 4 2.83 30.55 -21.09
CA VAL A 4 2.76 29.96 -19.73
C VAL A 4 2.39 28.48 -19.84
N VAL A 5 3.23 27.63 -19.26
CA VAL A 5 3.00 26.19 -19.11
C VAL A 5 2.40 25.91 -17.74
N VAL A 6 1.25 25.26 -17.69
CA VAL A 6 0.58 24.85 -16.45
C VAL A 6 0.59 23.32 -16.38
N ALA A 7 1.21 22.78 -15.32
CA ALA A 7 1.20 21.36 -15.03
C ALA A 7 -0.23 20.91 -14.61
N LYS A 8 -0.72 19.79 -15.16
CA LYS A 8 -2.02 19.20 -14.81
C LYS A 8 -1.89 17.85 -14.10
N SER A 9 -0.85 17.09 -14.43
CA SER A 9 -0.54 15.78 -13.83
C SER A 9 0.96 15.57 -13.87
N GLU A 10 1.45 14.64 -13.09
CA GLU A 10 2.84 14.17 -13.17
C GLU A 10 3.13 13.53 -14.53
N GLY A 11 4.40 13.55 -14.94
CA GLY A 11 4.87 12.98 -16.18
C GLY A 11 5.82 13.91 -16.94
N ALA A 12 6.15 13.51 -18.16
CA ALA A 12 7.00 14.28 -19.06
C ALA A 12 6.24 14.66 -20.33
N ALA A 13 6.44 15.88 -20.80
CA ALA A 13 5.86 16.39 -22.04
C ALA A 13 6.87 17.27 -22.78
N VAL A 14 6.71 17.37 -24.10
CA VAL A 14 7.44 18.31 -24.92
C VAL A 14 6.50 19.44 -25.32
N VAL A 15 6.85 20.67 -24.99
CA VAL A 15 6.15 21.89 -25.40
C VAL A 15 6.90 22.52 -26.56
N THR A 16 6.22 22.76 -27.68
CA THR A 16 6.82 23.28 -28.88
C THR A 16 6.28 24.69 -29.17
N ALA A 17 7.16 25.65 -29.36
CA ALA A 17 6.82 26.97 -29.89
C ALA A 17 7.17 26.99 -31.39
N THR A 18 6.16 27.17 -32.26
CA THR A 18 6.32 27.11 -33.72
C THR A 18 5.99 28.45 -34.35
N LEU A 19 6.86 28.92 -35.23
CA LEU A 19 6.64 30.09 -36.04
C LEU A 19 5.79 29.76 -37.30
N LYS A 20 5.18 30.80 -37.89
CA LYS A 20 4.36 30.61 -39.12
C LYS A 20 5.15 30.04 -40.31
N ASN A 21 6.47 30.18 -40.34
CA ASN A 21 7.35 29.60 -41.36
C ASN A 21 7.74 28.14 -41.10
N GLY A 22 7.18 27.51 -40.05
CA GLY A 22 7.45 26.12 -39.68
C GLY A 22 8.67 25.90 -38.79
N SER A 23 9.50 26.93 -38.54
CA SER A 23 10.60 26.81 -37.57
C SER A 23 10.04 26.67 -36.15
N TYR A 24 10.64 25.80 -35.33
CA TYR A 24 10.20 25.57 -33.97
C TYR A 24 11.35 25.41 -32.99
N ILE A 25 11.04 25.64 -31.72
CA ILE A 25 11.88 25.29 -30.58
C ILE A 25 11.06 24.39 -29.63
N ALA A 26 11.70 23.39 -29.10
CA ALA A 26 11.06 22.42 -28.20
C ALA A 26 11.66 22.50 -26.78
N PHE A 27 10.79 22.44 -25.78
CA PHE A 27 11.13 22.42 -24.36
C PHE A 27 10.67 21.10 -23.75
N ALA A 28 11.58 20.35 -23.15
CA ALA A 28 11.23 19.21 -22.33
C ALA A 28 10.75 19.71 -20.96
N VAL A 29 9.54 19.33 -20.58
CA VAL A 29 8.93 19.67 -19.29
C VAL A 29 8.68 18.37 -18.52
N THR A 30 9.22 18.26 -17.31
CA THR A 30 8.95 17.14 -16.40
C THR A 30 8.22 17.66 -15.18
N VAL A 31 7.04 17.12 -14.93
CA VAL A 31 6.24 17.38 -13.73
C VAL A 31 6.49 16.27 -12.74
N LYS A 32 7.05 16.59 -11.59
CA LYS A 32 7.34 15.65 -10.51
C LYS A 32 6.19 15.62 -9.51
N PRO A 33 5.89 14.47 -8.88
CA PRO A 33 4.92 14.42 -7.80
C PRO A 33 5.37 15.28 -6.62
N VAL A 34 4.40 15.82 -5.89
CA VAL A 34 4.66 16.39 -4.57
C VAL A 34 4.97 15.24 -3.62
N THR A 35 6.03 15.38 -2.84
CA THR A 35 6.39 14.38 -1.83
C THR A 35 6.54 15.03 -0.47
N MET A 36 6.12 14.33 0.58
CA MET A 36 6.26 14.74 1.97
C MET A 36 6.86 13.59 2.76
N THR A 37 7.87 13.88 3.56
CA THR A 37 8.54 12.90 4.43
C THR A 37 8.81 13.51 5.80
N ALA A 38 9.00 12.67 6.82
CA ALA A 38 9.44 13.08 8.15
C ALA A 38 10.49 12.10 8.67
N GLU A 39 11.42 12.59 9.49
CA GLU A 39 12.46 11.76 10.10
C GLU A 39 11.90 10.90 11.24
N LYS A 40 10.91 11.42 11.97
CA LYS A 40 10.26 10.76 13.10
C LYS A 40 8.75 10.94 12.99
N THR A 41 8.00 9.85 13.10
CA THR A 41 6.55 9.85 12.96
C THR A 41 5.82 9.24 14.17
N SER A 42 6.53 8.78 15.21
CA SER A 42 5.93 8.20 16.41
C SER A 42 6.51 8.84 17.67
N PHE A 43 5.64 9.20 18.60
CA PHE A 43 5.96 9.90 19.85
C PHE A 43 5.28 9.22 21.03
N ASP A 44 6.08 8.80 22.00
CA ASP A 44 5.61 8.38 23.32
C ASP A 44 5.68 9.59 24.25
N VAL A 45 4.56 9.95 24.83
CA VAL A 45 4.38 11.17 25.65
C VAL A 45 3.83 10.77 27.00
N ASP A 46 4.53 11.15 28.07
CA ASP A 46 4.01 11.03 29.43
C ASP A 46 3.56 12.40 29.93
N LEU A 47 2.27 12.59 30.15
CA LEU A 47 1.72 13.86 30.62
C LEU A 47 2.26 14.30 31.98
N LYS A 48 2.85 13.39 32.75
CA LYS A 48 3.57 13.74 33.99
C LYS A 48 4.76 14.67 33.72
N ASP A 49 5.52 14.34 32.69
CA ASP A 49 6.78 14.98 32.37
C ASP A 49 6.65 15.94 31.15
N ASP A 50 5.77 15.63 30.22
CA ASP A 50 5.67 16.27 28.89
C ASP A 50 4.40 17.11 28.67
N LYS A 51 3.53 17.30 29.69
CA LYS A 51 2.24 17.99 29.49
C LYS A 51 2.37 19.40 28.89
N ASP A 52 3.49 20.07 29.18
CA ASP A 52 3.78 21.44 28.73
C ASP A 52 4.78 21.43 27.55
N HIS A 53 5.22 20.24 27.07
CA HIS A 53 6.12 20.11 25.93
C HIS A 53 5.36 20.45 24.64
N THR A 54 6.00 21.20 23.77
CA THR A 54 5.45 21.60 22.50
C THR A 54 6.18 20.88 21.37
N TYR A 55 5.42 20.16 20.54
CA TYR A 55 5.92 19.55 19.30
C TYR A 55 5.54 20.45 18.13
N ASP A 56 6.53 20.87 17.34
CA ASP A 56 6.31 21.59 16.10
C ASP A 56 6.51 20.64 14.92
N LEU A 57 5.41 20.08 14.41
CA LEU A 57 5.41 19.11 13.31
C LEU A 57 5.93 19.73 12.02
N SER A 58 5.77 21.04 11.81
CA SER A 58 6.22 21.71 10.59
C SER A 58 7.74 21.63 10.42
N THR A 59 8.48 21.62 11.51
CA THR A 59 9.96 21.52 11.50
C THR A 59 10.46 20.10 11.23
N MET A 60 9.59 19.10 11.40
CA MET A 60 9.91 17.68 11.21
C MET A 60 9.61 17.20 9.80
N LEU A 61 8.91 18.03 8.99
CA LEU A 61 8.48 17.67 7.64
C LEU A 61 9.44 18.18 6.57
N THR A 62 9.70 17.35 5.60
CA THR A 62 10.38 17.74 4.36
C THR A 62 9.38 17.62 3.21
N LEU A 63 9.04 18.78 2.60
CA LEU A 63 8.14 18.89 1.47
C LEU A 63 8.93 19.20 0.21
N ALA A 64 8.78 18.39 -0.85
CA ALA A 64 9.45 18.59 -2.12
C ALA A 64 8.44 18.70 -3.30
N ASN A 65 8.82 19.46 -4.31
CA ASN A 65 8.05 19.70 -5.55
C ASN A 65 6.67 20.36 -5.34
N ALA A 66 6.37 20.90 -4.17
CA ALA A 66 5.12 21.60 -3.92
C ALA A 66 5.12 22.97 -4.63
N PRO A 67 3.99 23.40 -5.22
CA PRO A 67 3.84 24.75 -5.78
C PRO A 67 4.11 25.83 -4.74
N ALA A 68 4.61 27.00 -5.20
CA ALA A 68 4.78 28.13 -4.31
C ALA A 68 3.45 28.54 -3.67
N GLY A 69 3.46 28.82 -2.35
CA GLY A 69 2.26 29.15 -1.58
C GLY A 69 1.42 27.95 -1.12
N SER A 70 1.89 26.71 -1.35
CA SER A 70 1.24 25.52 -0.79
C SER A 70 1.28 25.56 0.74
N THR A 71 0.21 25.12 1.39
CA THR A 71 0.08 25.06 2.85
C THR A 71 -0.15 23.61 3.29
N ILE A 72 0.41 23.25 4.44
CA ILE A 72 0.17 21.97 5.07
C ILE A 72 -1.11 22.06 5.92
N LYS A 73 -1.98 21.08 5.79
CA LYS A 73 -3.18 20.91 6.63
C LYS A 73 -2.95 19.79 7.62
N TYR A 74 -3.44 19.99 8.85
CA TYR A 74 -3.36 18.98 9.92
C TYR A 74 -4.77 18.53 10.30
N SER A 75 -5.00 17.21 10.35
CA SER A 75 -6.30 16.57 10.61
C SER A 75 -6.17 15.24 11.35
N ASP A 76 -7.30 14.57 11.58
CA ASP A 76 -7.46 13.19 12.04
C ASP A 76 -7.02 12.92 13.50
N PHE A 77 -6.88 13.95 14.32
CA PHE A 77 -6.51 13.83 15.74
C PHE A 77 -7.74 13.87 16.69
N ASP A 78 -7.60 13.19 17.83
CA ASP A 78 -8.58 13.27 18.93
C ASP A 78 -8.34 14.54 19.75
N GLU A 79 -9.28 15.49 19.67
CA GLU A 79 -9.21 16.78 20.38
C GLU A 79 -9.23 16.66 21.90
N LYS A 80 -9.61 15.50 22.46
CA LYS A 80 -9.52 15.24 23.91
C LYS A 80 -8.07 14.97 24.34
N ILE A 81 -7.26 14.43 23.45
CA ILE A 81 -5.86 14.09 23.67
C ILE A 81 -4.96 15.28 23.34
N LEU A 82 -5.07 15.81 22.12
CA LEU A 82 -4.27 16.94 21.64
C LEU A 82 -5.03 17.79 20.61
N THR A 83 -4.50 18.99 20.36
CA THR A 83 -4.90 19.82 19.22
C THR A 83 -3.65 20.25 18.44
N VAL A 84 -3.81 20.53 17.16
CA VAL A 84 -2.72 21.00 16.28
C VAL A 84 -3.16 22.32 15.65
N SER A 85 -2.28 23.32 15.74
CA SER A 85 -2.52 24.63 15.11
C SER A 85 -2.27 24.55 13.59
N ASP A 86 -2.75 25.55 12.82
CA ASP A 86 -2.48 25.67 11.39
C ASP A 86 -0.97 25.76 11.06
N LYS A 87 -0.12 26.07 12.07
CA LYS A 87 1.33 26.08 11.95
C LYS A 87 2.00 24.76 12.29
N GLY A 88 1.22 23.71 12.65
CA GLY A 88 1.74 22.40 13.01
C GLY A 88 2.17 22.26 14.48
N VAL A 89 1.82 23.21 15.34
CA VAL A 89 2.17 23.15 16.76
C VAL A 89 1.15 22.33 17.52
N VAL A 90 1.60 21.26 18.20
CA VAL A 90 0.79 20.35 19.01
C VAL A 90 0.63 20.89 20.42
N THR A 91 -0.57 20.77 20.98
CA THR A 91 -0.90 21.11 22.38
C THR A 91 -1.70 19.98 23.00
N PHE A 92 -1.22 19.39 24.10
CA PHE A 92 -1.90 18.32 24.84
C PHE A 92 -3.07 18.86 25.66
N LYS A 93 -4.16 18.09 25.74
CA LYS A 93 -5.41 18.45 26.43
C LYS A 93 -5.67 17.66 27.71
N GLY A 94 -4.77 16.73 28.06
CA GLY A 94 -4.86 15.93 29.29
C GLY A 94 -5.52 14.56 29.10
N GLY A 95 -6.08 14.24 27.95
CA GLY A 95 -6.53 12.88 27.61
C GLY A 95 -5.34 11.95 27.38
N THR A 96 -5.52 10.67 27.67
CA THR A 96 -4.58 9.58 27.39
C THR A 96 -5.12 8.70 26.26
N GLY A 97 -4.25 7.90 25.65
CA GLY A 97 -4.60 7.02 24.54
C GLY A 97 -3.68 7.18 23.34
N VAL A 98 -4.15 6.75 22.19
CA VAL A 98 -3.44 6.88 20.91
C VAL A 98 -4.23 7.77 19.98
N THR A 99 -3.56 8.74 19.39
CA THR A 99 -4.14 9.62 18.38
C THR A 99 -3.15 9.82 17.23
N TYR A 100 -3.69 10.11 16.05
CA TYR A 100 -2.90 10.34 14.84
C TYR A 100 -3.09 11.78 14.38
N VAL A 101 -2.04 12.34 13.79
CA VAL A 101 -2.10 13.64 13.11
C VAL A 101 -1.69 13.43 11.68
N ARG A 102 -2.59 13.64 10.74
CA ARG A 102 -2.30 13.65 9.32
C ARG A 102 -1.86 15.06 8.91
N ALA A 103 -0.63 15.18 8.43
CA ALA A 103 -0.12 16.38 7.78
C ALA A 103 -0.19 16.16 6.25
N GLU A 104 -0.95 16.99 5.53
CA GLU A 104 -1.20 16.82 4.10
C GLU A 104 -0.95 18.10 3.32
N CYS A 105 -0.31 17.96 2.14
CA CYS A 105 -0.11 19.03 1.18
C CYS A 105 -0.21 18.50 -0.25
N ASN A 106 -1.20 18.98 -1.03
CA ASN A 106 -1.39 18.61 -2.44
C ASN A 106 -1.40 17.09 -2.69
N GLY A 107 -2.04 16.31 -1.81
CA GLY A 107 -2.18 14.86 -1.91
C GLY A 107 -1.00 14.07 -1.34
N ALA A 108 0.16 14.68 -1.08
CA ALA A 108 1.23 14.05 -0.32
C ALA A 108 0.96 14.22 1.19
N TYR A 109 1.18 13.18 1.99
CA TYR A 109 0.92 13.22 3.41
C TYR A 109 1.93 12.44 4.24
N VAL A 110 1.99 12.77 5.52
CA VAL A 110 2.68 12.04 6.59
C VAL A 110 1.71 11.90 7.76
N ILE A 111 1.70 10.76 8.42
CA ILE A 111 0.91 10.51 9.61
C ILE A 111 1.85 10.43 10.81
N PHE A 112 1.58 11.24 11.83
CA PHE A 112 2.27 11.23 13.11
C PHE A 112 1.41 10.51 14.14
N ALA A 113 1.96 9.51 14.83
CA ALA A 113 1.31 8.79 15.92
C ALA A 113 1.76 9.35 17.27
N PHE A 114 0.82 9.68 18.14
CA PHE A 114 1.07 10.08 19.53
C PHE A 114 0.46 9.05 20.48
N HIS A 115 1.32 8.45 21.31
CA HIS A 115 0.94 7.52 22.35
C HIS A 115 1.06 8.26 23.68
N VAL A 116 -0.07 8.69 24.24
CA VAL A 116 -0.11 9.59 25.39
C VAL A 116 -0.51 8.80 26.63
N VAL A 117 0.38 8.72 27.60
CA VAL A 117 0.19 8.10 28.92
C VAL A 117 0.17 9.16 30.03
N ASN A 118 -0.28 8.78 31.22
CA ASN A 118 -0.11 9.55 32.46
C ASN A 118 0.34 8.59 33.56
N THR A 119 1.64 8.52 33.81
CA THR A 119 2.22 7.62 34.83
C THR A 119 1.95 8.04 36.29
N THR A 120 1.26 9.16 36.52
CA THR A 120 0.74 9.50 37.85
C THR A 120 -0.57 8.78 38.16
N ALA A 121 -1.22 8.15 37.17
CA ALA A 121 -2.44 7.36 37.37
C ALA A 121 -2.12 6.11 38.23
N PRO A 122 -2.89 5.84 39.30
CA PRO A 122 -2.66 4.64 40.11
C PRO A 122 -3.11 3.40 39.32
N ASP A 123 -2.29 2.36 39.33
CA ASP A 123 -2.59 1.01 38.84
C ASP A 123 -3.08 0.94 37.38
N PRO A 124 -2.29 1.45 36.40
CA PRO A 124 -2.75 1.56 35.02
C PRO A 124 -2.90 0.19 34.36
N VAL A 125 -3.92 0.05 33.50
CA VAL A 125 -4.09 -1.11 32.62
C VAL A 125 -3.13 -1.01 31.46
N LYS A 126 -2.29 -2.06 31.28
CA LYS A 126 -1.25 -2.11 30.24
C LYS A 126 -1.52 -3.22 29.25
N VAL A 127 -1.20 -2.98 28.00
CA VAL A 127 -1.10 -4.02 26.97
C VAL A 127 0.36 -4.30 26.63
N GLU A 128 0.70 -5.57 26.56
CA GLU A 128 2.04 -6.07 26.25
C GLU A 128 1.96 -7.14 25.15
N TYR A 129 3.07 -7.40 24.48
CA TYR A 129 3.14 -8.57 23.59
C TYR A 129 3.02 -9.87 24.41
N ALA A 130 2.10 -10.74 24.04
CA ALA A 130 2.05 -12.11 24.54
C ALA A 130 3.14 -12.98 23.89
N ASP A 131 3.47 -12.67 22.62
CA ASP A 131 4.54 -13.30 21.84
C ASP A 131 5.33 -12.22 21.10
N LEU A 132 6.63 -12.13 21.37
CA LEU A 132 7.54 -11.18 20.73
C LEU A 132 7.92 -11.58 19.29
N ALA A 133 7.57 -12.78 18.84
CA ALA A 133 7.92 -13.25 17.49
C ALA A 133 7.11 -12.55 16.38
N VAL A 134 5.89 -12.08 16.70
CA VAL A 134 5.00 -11.45 15.71
C VAL A 134 4.89 -9.95 15.97
N LYS A 135 5.75 -9.18 15.30
CA LYS A 135 5.70 -7.70 15.30
C LYS A 135 5.44 -7.13 13.90
N SER A 136 5.49 -7.96 12.89
CA SER A 136 5.19 -7.58 11.51
C SER A 136 4.41 -8.66 10.80
N ILE A 137 3.47 -8.25 9.95
CA ILE A 137 2.66 -9.12 9.10
C ILE A 137 2.68 -8.63 7.66
N SER A 138 2.48 -9.54 6.73
CA SER A 138 2.33 -9.24 5.31
C SER A 138 1.05 -9.86 4.79
N ILE A 139 0.21 -9.08 4.11
CA ILE A 139 -1.08 -9.49 3.54
C ILE A 139 -1.23 -8.95 2.12
N LEU A 140 -2.17 -9.49 1.36
CA LEU A 140 -2.51 -8.98 0.03
C LEU A 140 -3.68 -8.00 0.11
N GLU A 141 -3.77 -7.10 -0.87
CA GLU A 141 -4.94 -6.23 -1.04
C GLU A 141 -6.24 -7.05 -1.05
N GLY A 142 -7.24 -6.59 -0.30
CA GLY A 142 -8.56 -7.20 -0.17
C GLY A 142 -8.59 -8.49 0.66
N GLN A 143 -7.50 -8.88 1.32
CA GLN A 143 -7.45 -10.06 2.18
C GLN A 143 -7.32 -9.68 3.65
N ALA A 144 -7.95 -10.47 4.52
CA ALA A 144 -7.71 -10.40 5.95
C ALA A 144 -6.48 -11.25 6.33
N TYR A 145 -5.76 -10.82 7.37
CA TYR A 145 -4.72 -11.66 7.98
C TYR A 145 -5.36 -12.89 8.65
N GLU A 146 -4.79 -14.05 8.41
CA GLU A 146 -5.37 -15.34 8.85
C GLU A 146 -5.52 -15.46 10.35
N THR A 147 -4.61 -14.83 11.11
CA THR A 147 -4.61 -14.91 12.57
C THR A 147 -5.01 -13.55 13.17
N ASN A 148 -5.92 -13.57 14.16
CA ASN A 148 -6.28 -12.38 14.90
C ASN A 148 -5.10 -11.91 15.75
N LEU A 149 -4.68 -10.64 15.60
CA LEU A 149 -3.59 -10.04 16.38
C LEU A 149 -3.88 -10.00 17.89
N ALA A 150 -5.14 -10.08 18.30
CA ALA A 150 -5.51 -10.19 19.71
C ALA A 150 -4.88 -11.43 20.41
N ASN A 151 -4.52 -12.46 19.64
CA ASN A 151 -3.83 -13.65 20.16
C ASN A 151 -2.36 -13.36 20.54
N TYR A 152 -1.80 -12.25 20.07
CA TYR A 152 -0.39 -11.87 20.30
C TYR A 152 -0.22 -10.75 21.32
N VAL A 153 -1.30 -10.34 22.00
CA VAL A 153 -1.27 -9.35 23.08
C VAL A 153 -1.85 -9.92 24.36
N LYS A 154 -1.40 -9.37 25.47
CA LYS A 154 -1.97 -9.66 26.81
C LYS A 154 -2.16 -8.35 27.55
N VAL A 155 -3.18 -8.32 28.43
CA VAL A 155 -3.44 -7.18 29.34
C VAL A 155 -2.85 -7.50 30.70
N THR A 156 -2.23 -6.49 31.33
CA THR A 156 -1.64 -6.57 32.66
C THR A 156 -1.92 -5.28 33.45
N GLY A 157 -1.88 -5.33 34.78
CA GLY A 157 -2.23 -4.20 35.64
C GLY A 157 -3.73 -4.01 35.79
N GLY A 158 -4.16 -2.90 36.34
CA GLY A 158 -5.54 -2.63 36.70
C GLY A 158 -6.02 -3.47 37.88
N LYS A 159 -7.30 -3.30 38.29
CA LYS A 159 -7.92 -4.22 39.24
C LYS A 159 -8.16 -5.56 38.56
N ALA A 160 -8.14 -6.65 39.34
CA ALA A 160 -8.31 -8.02 38.80
C ALA A 160 -9.59 -8.23 37.98
N GLU A 161 -10.59 -7.39 38.15
CA GLU A 161 -11.84 -7.37 37.38
C GLU A 161 -11.73 -6.64 36.04
N ASP A 162 -10.66 -5.83 35.82
CA ASP A 162 -10.45 -5.00 34.62
C ASP A 162 -9.50 -5.66 33.60
N ALA A 163 -8.84 -6.76 33.98
CA ALA A 163 -7.82 -7.42 33.15
C ALA A 163 -8.41 -8.34 32.06
N ASN A 164 -9.33 -7.83 31.26
CA ASN A 164 -9.88 -8.56 30.11
C ASN A 164 -9.28 -8.06 28.80
N ASN A 165 -9.02 -8.97 27.86
CA ASN A 165 -8.65 -8.62 26.48
C ASN A 165 -9.69 -7.74 25.76
N SER A 166 -10.90 -7.57 26.34
CA SER A 166 -11.92 -6.64 25.87
C SER A 166 -11.56 -5.17 26.06
N ASP A 167 -10.56 -4.86 26.90
CA ASP A 167 -10.10 -3.50 27.17
C ASP A 167 -9.03 -3.05 26.17
N VAL A 168 -8.63 -3.92 25.25
CA VAL A 168 -7.71 -3.58 24.16
C VAL A 168 -8.46 -2.92 23.02
N MET A 169 -8.15 -1.66 22.80
CA MET A 169 -8.60 -0.91 21.64
C MET A 169 -7.60 -1.10 20.48
N TRP A 170 -8.11 -1.01 19.27
CA TRP A 170 -7.33 -1.21 18.05
C TRP A 170 -7.45 -0.01 17.12
N SER A 171 -6.34 0.43 16.59
CA SER A 171 -6.29 1.49 15.59
C SER A 171 -5.24 1.17 14.52
N VAL A 172 -5.32 1.87 13.42
CA VAL A 172 -4.33 1.85 12.33
C VAL A 172 -4.00 3.28 11.97
N ASP A 173 -2.75 3.55 11.70
CA ASP A 173 -2.27 4.88 11.33
C ASP A 173 -2.75 5.31 9.95
N ASP A 174 -2.84 4.39 8.99
CA ASP A 174 -3.31 4.66 7.63
C ASP A 174 -4.41 3.67 7.20
N ALA A 175 -5.67 4.10 7.33
CA ALA A 175 -6.83 3.32 6.92
C ALA A 175 -6.96 3.15 5.39
N SER A 176 -6.22 3.92 4.59
CA SER A 176 -6.15 3.73 3.14
C SER A 176 -5.27 2.54 2.74
N VAL A 177 -4.38 2.10 3.63
CA VAL A 177 -3.50 0.94 3.44
C VAL A 177 -4.07 -0.32 4.09
N ALA A 178 -4.50 -0.23 5.34
CA ALA A 178 -5.09 -1.36 6.06
C ALA A 178 -6.20 -0.90 7.01
N THR A 179 -7.10 -1.82 7.37
CA THR A 179 -8.08 -1.62 8.44
C THR A 179 -7.91 -2.67 9.52
N VAL A 180 -8.33 -2.34 10.75
CA VAL A 180 -8.33 -3.27 11.87
C VAL A 180 -9.67 -3.23 12.62
N THR A 181 -10.20 -4.40 12.95
CA THR A 181 -11.42 -4.53 13.76
C THR A 181 -11.22 -5.67 14.75
N ASN A 182 -11.24 -5.35 16.04
CA ASN A 182 -11.02 -6.32 17.12
C ASN A 182 -9.78 -7.21 16.90
N GLY A 183 -8.68 -6.62 16.40
CA GLY A 183 -7.44 -7.31 16.11
C GLY A 183 -7.39 -8.07 14.77
N VAL A 184 -8.48 -8.12 14.00
CA VAL A 184 -8.48 -8.66 12.63
C VAL A 184 -8.05 -7.56 11.66
N VAL A 185 -6.94 -7.76 10.96
CA VAL A 185 -6.37 -6.81 10.00
C VAL A 185 -6.78 -7.19 8.59
N THR A 186 -7.23 -6.20 7.80
CA THR A 186 -7.57 -6.38 6.38
C THR A 186 -6.78 -5.38 5.54
N GLY A 187 -6.14 -5.86 4.47
CA GLY A 187 -5.42 -5.03 3.50
C GLY A 187 -6.40 -4.27 2.60
N VAL A 188 -6.18 -2.97 2.42
CA VAL A 188 -7.00 -2.09 1.56
C VAL A 188 -6.26 -1.76 0.27
N SER A 189 -5.04 -1.22 0.36
CA SER A 189 -4.19 -0.93 -0.80
C SER A 189 -2.73 -1.18 -0.47
N ALA A 190 -1.90 -1.40 -1.50
CA ALA A 190 -0.48 -1.68 -1.30
C ALA A 190 0.23 -0.52 -0.59
N GLY A 191 0.99 -0.86 0.44
CA GLY A 191 1.70 0.11 1.28
C GLY A 191 2.11 -0.50 2.61
N ASN A 192 2.56 0.36 3.51
CA ASN A 192 2.86 0.00 4.89
C ASN A 192 1.96 0.80 5.83
N ALA A 193 1.47 0.13 6.85
CA ALA A 193 0.70 0.74 7.93
C ALA A 193 1.16 0.19 9.28
N VAL A 194 0.85 0.89 10.36
CA VAL A 194 1.08 0.43 11.73
C VAL A 194 -0.26 0.24 12.42
N VAL A 195 -0.52 -0.99 12.83
CA VAL A 195 -1.65 -1.32 13.69
C VAL A 195 -1.20 -1.22 15.14
N THR A 196 -1.96 -0.49 15.94
CA THR A 196 -1.70 -0.28 17.37
C THR A 196 -2.80 -0.93 18.20
N ALA A 197 -2.40 -1.82 19.11
CA ALA A 197 -3.22 -2.32 20.20
C ALA A 197 -2.93 -1.47 21.45
N TYR A 198 -3.94 -0.88 22.08
CA TYR A 198 -3.74 0.05 23.19
C TYR A 198 -4.86 -0.01 24.21
N THR A 199 -4.58 0.47 25.42
CA THR A 199 -5.56 0.65 26.51
C THR A 199 -5.96 2.11 26.67
N ALA A 200 -7.02 2.38 27.39
CA ALA A 200 -7.46 3.74 27.71
C ALA A 200 -6.39 4.57 28.44
N ASP A 201 -5.49 3.90 29.16
CA ASP A 201 -4.37 4.54 29.87
C ASP A 201 -3.19 4.90 28.93
N GLY A 202 -3.29 4.59 27.61
CA GLY A 202 -2.32 4.92 26.57
C GLY A 202 -1.18 3.93 26.38
N TYR A 203 -1.08 2.89 27.23
CA TYR A 203 -0.10 1.81 27.02
C TYR A 203 -0.42 1.05 25.75
N HIS A 204 0.60 0.76 24.95
CA HIS A 204 0.37 0.20 23.62
C HIS A 204 1.47 -0.78 23.18
N VAL A 205 1.14 -1.57 22.18
CA VAL A 205 2.05 -2.35 21.33
C VAL A 205 1.68 -2.17 19.87
N THR A 206 2.66 -2.26 18.98
CA THR A 206 2.47 -1.98 17.56
C THR A 206 2.82 -3.16 16.67
N PHE A 207 2.12 -3.32 15.56
CA PHE A 207 2.38 -4.30 14.52
C PHE A 207 2.57 -3.60 13.18
N THR A 208 3.70 -3.82 12.53
CA THR A 208 3.91 -3.32 11.17
C THR A 208 3.15 -4.19 10.19
N VAL A 209 2.34 -3.57 9.35
CA VAL A 209 1.55 -4.24 8.31
C VAL A 209 2.08 -3.84 6.94
N THR A 210 2.49 -4.81 6.14
CA THR A 210 2.84 -4.60 4.73
C THR A 210 1.74 -5.19 3.87
N VAL A 211 1.01 -4.34 3.16
CA VAL A 211 0.02 -4.75 2.16
C VAL A 211 0.67 -4.80 0.80
N LYS A 212 0.60 -5.95 0.14
CA LYS A 212 1.16 -6.17 -1.20
C LYS A 212 0.04 -6.25 -2.24
N LYS A 213 0.31 -5.75 -3.44
CA LYS A 213 -0.59 -5.97 -4.59
C LYS A 213 -0.67 -7.45 -4.92
N LYS A 214 -1.84 -7.88 -5.40
CA LYS A 214 -1.96 -9.20 -6.01
C LYS A 214 -1.10 -9.27 -7.27
N VAL A 215 -0.51 -10.44 -7.50
CA VAL A 215 0.18 -10.70 -8.76
C VAL A 215 -0.86 -10.68 -9.88
N GLU A 216 -0.58 -9.97 -10.95
CA GLU A 216 -1.42 -9.88 -12.14
C GLU A 216 -0.78 -10.65 -13.30
N LEU A 217 -1.57 -11.56 -13.92
CA LEU A 217 -1.19 -12.27 -15.13
C LEU A 217 -1.94 -11.65 -16.32
N THR A 218 -1.19 -11.11 -17.27
CA THR A 218 -1.73 -10.52 -18.51
C THR A 218 -1.01 -11.07 -19.74
N ALA A 219 -1.55 -10.82 -20.94
CA ALA A 219 -0.87 -11.11 -22.18
C ALA A 219 -0.94 -9.92 -23.14
N SER A 220 0.14 -9.71 -23.89
CA SER A 220 0.25 -8.67 -24.91
C SER A 220 -0.49 -9.02 -26.21
N LYS A 221 -0.72 -10.31 -26.46
CA LYS A 221 -1.46 -10.85 -27.59
C LYS A 221 -2.07 -12.20 -27.21
N THR A 222 -3.33 -12.46 -27.60
CA THR A 222 -4.09 -13.67 -27.23
C THR A 222 -4.67 -14.44 -28.42
N GLU A 223 -4.61 -13.89 -29.63
CA GLU A 223 -5.10 -14.54 -30.85
C GLU A 223 -3.98 -14.73 -31.86
N PHE A 224 -3.89 -15.91 -32.48
CA PHE A 224 -2.84 -16.32 -33.41
C PHE A 224 -3.41 -17.12 -34.56
N ASP A 225 -3.05 -16.75 -35.79
CA ASP A 225 -3.19 -17.54 -36.95
C ASP A 225 -1.90 -18.32 -37.19
N ILE A 226 -1.99 -19.65 -37.27
CA ILE A 226 -0.84 -20.55 -37.36
C ILE A 226 -0.95 -21.36 -38.66
N ASP A 227 0.04 -21.27 -39.55
CA ASP A 227 0.17 -22.17 -40.69
C ASP A 227 1.22 -23.25 -40.32
N LEU A 228 0.79 -24.53 -40.37
CA LEU A 228 1.65 -25.66 -40.02
C LEU A 228 2.86 -25.81 -40.94
N LYS A 229 2.85 -25.23 -42.16
CA LYS A 229 4.03 -25.21 -43.03
C LYS A 229 5.08 -24.21 -42.59
N GLU A 230 4.68 -23.13 -41.95
CA GLU A 230 5.58 -22.04 -41.55
C GLU A 230 5.95 -22.10 -40.05
N GLN A 231 4.97 -22.39 -39.19
CA GLN A 231 5.15 -22.32 -37.75
C GLN A 231 4.51 -23.51 -37.03
N LYS A 232 5.33 -24.29 -36.33
CA LYS A 232 4.87 -25.48 -35.59
C LYS A 232 4.78 -25.28 -34.08
N SER A 233 5.22 -24.13 -33.56
CA SER A 233 5.14 -23.85 -32.12
C SER A 233 5.11 -22.36 -31.82
N VAL A 234 4.52 -22.01 -30.68
CA VAL A 234 4.50 -20.67 -30.09
C VAL A 234 4.98 -20.77 -28.66
N ASP A 235 5.91 -19.89 -28.30
CA ASP A 235 6.35 -19.71 -26.90
C ASP A 235 5.53 -18.62 -26.26
N LEU A 236 4.73 -18.97 -25.23
CA LEU A 236 3.85 -18.04 -24.55
C LEU A 236 4.61 -17.07 -23.64
N ASP A 237 5.85 -17.39 -23.24
CA ASP A 237 6.68 -16.50 -22.43
C ASP A 237 6.97 -15.17 -23.13
N ALA A 238 6.94 -15.15 -24.48
CA ALA A 238 7.09 -13.93 -25.26
C ALA A 238 5.87 -12.97 -25.15
N TYR A 239 4.71 -13.47 -24.74
CA TYR A 239 3.44 -12.74 -24.68
C TYR A 239 2.90 -12.55 -23.28
N LEU A 240 3.17 -13.48 -22.37
CA LEU A 240 2.75 -13.42 -20.98
C LEU A 240 3.53 -12.33 -20.22
N LYS A 241 2.85 -11.65 -19.32
CA LYS A 241 3.44 -10.65 -18.42
C LYS A 241 2.90 -10.84 -17.02
N LEU A 242 3.82 -10.75 -16.05
CA LEU A 242 3.50 -10.68 -14.63
C LEU A 242 3.74 -9.26 -14.14
N ALA A 243 2.76 -8.69 -13.44
CA ALA A 243 2.92 -7.48 -12.67
C ALA A 243 2.81 -7.81 -11.19
N ASN A 244 3.44 -7.01 -10.34
CA ASN A 244 3.44 -7.14 -8.86
C ASN A 244 3.99 -8.49 -8.34
N ALA A 245 4.71 -9.26 -9.17
CA ALA A 245 5.30 -10.51 -8.75
C ALA A 245 6.50 -10.27 -7.82
N ASP A 246 6.63 -11.10 -6.80
CA ASP A 246 7.84 -11.18 -5.99
C ASP A 246 8.94 -12.01 -6.70
N ASN A 247 10.13 -12.10 -6.08
CA ASN A 247 11.25 -12.83 -6.67
C ASN A 247 10.99 -14.35 -6.80
N ALA A 248 10.01 -14.89 -6.08
CA ALA A 248 9.66 -16.31 -6.10
C ALA A 248 8.61 -16.63 -7.19
N THR A 249 7.80 -15.65 -7.57
CA THR A 249 6.74 -15.80 -8.57
C THR A 249 7.26 -15.39 -9.96
N THR A 250 7.47 -16.37 -10.81
CA THR A 250 7.97 -16.17 -12.19
C THR A 250 7.00 -16.75 -13.20
N LEU A 251 7.22 -16.55 -14.50
CA LEU A 251 6.43 -17.21 -15.55
C LEU A 251 6.46 -18.74 -15.42
N ALA A 252 7.49 -19.32 -14.81
CA ALA A 252 7.53 -20.76 -14.51
C ALA A 252 6.42 -21.24 -13.57
N SER A 253 5.84 -20.32 -12.78
CA SER A 253 4.70 -20.61 -11.90
C SER A 253 3.35 -20.65 -12.66
N VAL A 254 3.31 -20.22 -13.92
CA VAL A 254 2.10 -20.23 -14.75
C VAL A 254 1.85 -21.61 -15.31
N ALA A 255 0.74 -22.22 -14.93
CA ALA A 255 0.29 -23.50 -15.47
C ALA A 255 -0.47 -23.29 -16.80
N CYS A 256 -0.14 -24.07 -17.81
CA CYS A 256 -0.81 -24.00 -19.11
C CYS A 256 -1.49 -25.31 -19.45
N THR A 257 -2.72 -25.21 -20.00
CA THR A 257 -3.53 -26.38 -20.45
C THR A 257 -4.14 -26.11 -21.82
N SER A 258 -4.15 -27.14 -22.65
CA SER A 258 -4.77 -27.10 -23.98
C SER A 258 -6.19 -27.69 -23.94
N SER A 259 -7.13 -27.08 -24.65
CA SER A 259 -8.50 -27.58 -24.83
C SER A 259 -8.57 -28.82 -25.73
N SER A 260 -7.55 -29.05 -26.58
CA SER A 260 -7.46 -30.21 -27.47
C SER A 260 -5.99 -30.59 -27.69
N THR A 261 -5.56 -31.65 -27.06
CA THR A 261 -4.18 -32.18 -27.21
C THR A 261 -3.94 -32.78 -28.60
N ASP A 262 -5.00 -33.07 -29.36
CA ASP A 262 -4.90 -33.53 -30.72
C ASP A 262 -4.48 -32.42 -31.70
N ILE A 263 -4.92 -31.18 -31.44
CA ILE A 263 -4.61 -30.01 -32.27
C ILE A 263 -3.30 -29.39 -31.79
N ALA A 264 -3.19 -29.17 -30.49
CA ALA A 264 -1.99 -28.60 -29.90
C ALA A 264 -1.72 -29.15 -28.49
N THR A 265 -0.46 -29.46 -28.22
CA THR A 265 0.04 -29.76 -26.88
C THR A 265 0.74 -28.54 -26.29
N VAL A 266 0.79 -28.46 -24.97
CA VAL A 266 1.55 -27.41 -24.27
C VAL A 266 2.42 -28.02 -23.19
N ALA A 267 3.71 -27.66 -23.20
CA ALA A 267 4.69 -28.04 -22.20
C ALA A 267 5.57 -26.82 -21.91
N ASP A 268 5.83 -26.53 -20.64
CA ASP A 268 6.66 -25.39 -20.21
C ASP A 268 6.27 -24.08 -20.93
N ARG A 269 4.97 -23.84 -21.08
CA ARG A 269 4.37 -22.68 -21.78
C ARG A 269 4.68 -22.58 -23.28
N LYS A 270 5.30 -23.61 -23.85
CA LYS A 270 5.48 -23.75 -25.29
C LYS A 270 4.35 -24.59 -25.88
N VAL A 271 3.59 -23.99 -26.78
CA VAL A 271 2.49 -24.63 -27.52
C VAL A 271 3.05 -25.23 -28.81
N SER A 272 2.80 -26.51 -29.04
CA SER A 272 3.20 -27.24 -30.25
C SER A 272 1.98 -27.73 -31.01
N PHE A 273 1.88 -27.44 -32.31
CA PHE A 273 0.72 -27.72 -33.15
C PHE A 273 0.92 -28.99 -33.98
N ALA A 274 -0.11 -29.82 -34.05
CA ALA A 274 -0.08 -31.12 -34.75
C ALA A 274 -1.15 -31.26 -35.84
N LYS A 275 -2.32 -30.60 -35.70
CA LYS A 275 -3.47 -30.70 -36.63
C LYS A 275 -4.10 -29.33 -36.82
N THR A 276 -4.79 -29.16 -37.92
CA THR A 276 -5.61 -28.00 -38.21
C THR A 276 -6.85 -27.93 -37.31
N GLY A 277 -7.34 -26.72 -37.05
CA GLY A 277 -8.51 -26.45 -36.23
C GLY A 277 -8.31 -25.26 -35.31
N THR A 278 -9.32 -24.95 -34.49
CA THR A 278 -9.21 -23.92 -33.44
C THR A 278 -8.97 -24.58 -32.09
N VAL A 279 -7.96 -24.13 -31.38
CA VAL A 279 -7.61 -24.63 -30.05
C VAL A 279 -7.42 -23.47 -29.06
N TYR A 280 -7.84 -23.68 -27.82
CA TYR A 280 -7.68 -22.73 -26.72
C TYR A 280 -6.61 -23.24 -25.74
N VAL A 281 -5.66 -22.38 -25.39
CA VAL A 281 -4.70 -22.66 -24.34
C VAL A 281 -4.94 -21.69 -23.19
N LYS A 282 -5.21 -22.23 -22.01
CA LYS A 282 -5.38 -21.46 -20.79
C LYS A 282 -4.06 -21.41 -20.04
N ALA A 283 -3.58 -20.21 -19.76
CA ALA A 283 -2.48 -19.93 -18.86
C ALA A 283 -3.08 -19.44 -17.53
N ALA A 284 -2.82 -20.14 -16.44
CA ALA A 284 -3.38 -19.89 -15.11
C ALA A 284 -2.30 -19.63 -14.07
N LEU A 285 -2.54 -18.65 -13.22
CA LEU A 285 -1.74 -18.35 -12.05
C LEU A 285 -2.68 -17.93 -10.92
N ASN A 286 -2.71 -18.69 -9.82
CA ASN A 286 -3.68 -18.51 -8.74
C ASN A 286 -5.12 -18.52 -9.27
N ASP A 287 -5.88 -17.44 -9.04
CA ASP A 287 -7.27 -17.24 -9.47
C ASP A 287 -7.40 -16.57 -10.86
N GLN A 288 -6.27 -16.28 -11.52
CA GLN A 288 -6.26 -15.56 -12.80
C GLN A 288 -6.01 -16.51 -13.97
N VAL A 289 -6.69 -16.24 -15.07
CA VAL A 289 -6.59 -17.03 -16.30
C VAL A 289 -6.52 -16.12 -17.51
N VAL A 290 -5.51 -16.34 -18.34
CA VAL A 290 -5.41 -15.79 -19.69
C VAL A 290 -5.70 -16.93 -20.68
N THR A 291 -6.59 -16.70 -21.66
CA THR A 291 -6.90 -17.69 -22.70
C THR A 291 -6.30 -17.22 -24.02
N PHE A 292 -5.48 -18.07 -24.62
CA PHE A 292 -4.94 -17.91 -25.96
C PHE A 292 -5.77 -18.71 -26.95
N THR A 293 -6.10 -18.10 -28.08
CA THR A 293 -6.82 -18.73 -29.20
C THR A 293 -5.86 -18.92 -30.37
N PHE A 294 -5.77 -20.12 -30.90
CA PHE A 294 -4.96 -20.45 -32.06
C PHE A 294 -5.86 -21.00 -33.19
N HIS A 295 -5.82 -20.35 -34.34
CA HIS A 295 -6.45 -20.80 -35.58
C HIS A 295 -5.40 -21.48 -36.43
N VAL A 296 -5.41 -22.80 -36.45
CA VAL A 296 -4.36 -23.61 -37.09
C VAL A 296 -4.85 -24.06 -38.47
N VAL A 297 -4.11 -23.71 -39.48
CA VAL A 297 -4.33 -24.09 -40.89
C VAL A 297 -3.12 -24.80 -41.48
N ASP A 298 -3.26 -25.43 -42.63
CA ASP A 298 -2.18 -26.06 -43.43
C ASP A 298 -2.42 -25.67 -44.89
N THR A 299 -1.90 -24.49 -45.32
CA THR A 299 -2.17 -23.84 -46.60
C THR A 299 -1.12 -24.17 -47.67
#